data_1a5605c07697f9e397d7d0f8442224c5
#
_entry.id   1a5605c07697f9e397d7d0f8442224c5
#
_cell.length_a   1.000
_cell.length_b   1.000
_cell.length_c   1.000
_cell.angle_alpha   90.00
_cell.angle_beta   90.00
_cell.angle_gamma   90.00
#
_symmetry.space_group_name_H-M   'P 1'
#
loop_
_entity.id
_entity.type
_entity.pdbx_description
1 polymer ?
#
loop_
_entity_poly.entity_id
_entity_poly.type
_entity_poly.pdbx_seq_one_letter_code
_entity_poly.pdbx_strand_id
1 'polypeptide(L)'
;RGLPPGNVVLVRSPGVMVKMAPFQERWGFRAGCVAAGKLYRGVAKMLGMDLIDVPGATGMPDTDIGAKLRASRRLLKDHDFVFMHLKGTDVCSHKGDAIGKAQFLGRFDDSLGELDPDFTSTNVLAITGDHSTPCSRAMHSGEPVQLMISGPYIRADGVARFDELSAMAGSIGRVLGRDLMPLLLDASRRTVELGTRPTPKRLNFIPKGLRALKL
;
A
#
# COMPACT_ATOMS: atom_id res chain seq x y z
N ARG A 1 20.44 27.15 18.25
CA ARG A 1 19.33 26.18 18.18
C ARG A 1 19.83 24.73 18.31
N GLY A 2 21.18 24.45 18.45
CA GLY A 2 21.72 23.11 18.63
C GLY A 2 21.56 22.14 17.47
N LEU A 3 21.12 22.61 16.30
CA LEU A 3 20.98 21.79 15.10
C LEU A 3 22.31 21.69 14.34
N PRO A 4 22.63 20.54 13.72
CA PRO A 4 23.77 20.42 12.84
C PRO A 4 23.71 21.49 11.72
N PRO A 5 24.83 22.10 11.34
CA PRO A 5 24.85 23.06 10.26
C PRO A 5 24.52 22.39 8.93
N GLY A 6 23.56 22.91 8.19
CA GLY A 6 23.27 22.51 6.81
C GLY A 6 24.17 23.27 5.86
N ASN A 7 25.34 22.74 5.52
CA ASN A 7 26.36 23.46 4.75
C ASN A 7 26.33 23.20 3.25
N VAL A 8 25.68 22.11 2.82
CA VAL A 8 25.66 21.64 1.44
C VAL A 8 24.30 21.06 1.08
N VAL A 9 23.83 21.38 -0.12
CA VAL A 9 22.68 20.73 -0.76
C VAL A 9 23.20 19.86 -1.90
N LEU A 10 23.00 18.53 -1.79
CA LEU A 10 23.30 17.60 -2.85
C LEU A 10 22.05 17.34 -3.65
N VAL A 11 22.09 17.63 -4.94
CA VAL A 11 21.02 17.33 -5.90
C VAL A 11 21.33 16.00 -6.57
N ARG A 12 20.38 15.09 -6.56
CA ARG A 12 20.50 13.77 -7.20
C ARG A 12 19.39 13.57 -8.22
N SER A 13 19.68 12.76 -9.24
CA SER A 13 18.71 12.29 -10.21
C SER A 13 17.86 13.42 -10.80
N PRO A 14 18.48 14.39 -11.50
CA PRO A 14 17.73 15.45 -12.15
C PRO A 14 16.78 14.84 -13.18
N GLY A 15 15.61 15.43 -13.33
CA GLY A 15 14.60 14.98 -14.27
C GLY A 15 13.68 16.12 -14.68
N VAL A 16 12.95 15.90 -15.74
CA VAL A 16 11.87 16.80 -16.18
C VAL A 16 10.58 16.41 -15.50
N MET A 17 9.86 17.39 -14.97
CA MET A 17 8.56 17.14 -14.36
C MET A 17 7.55 16.70 -15.42
N VAL A 18 7.07 15.46 -15.32
CA VAL A 18 6.04 14.93 -16.20
C VAL A 18 4.68 15.24 -15.61
N LYS A 19 3.79 15.80 -16.42
CA LYS A 19 2.39 16.01 -16.03
C LYS A 19 1.72 14.63 -15.96
N MET A 20 1.30 14.25 -14.77
CA MET A 20 0.56 12.99 -14.54
C MET A 20 -0.92 13.29 -14.38
N ALA A 21 -1.77 12.40 -14.90
CA ALA A 21 -3.20 12.47 -14.61
C ALA A 21 -3.42 12.27 -13.10
N PRO A 22 -4.30 13.06 -12.47
CA PRO A 22 -4.68 12.85 -11.08
C PRO A 22 -5.18 11.42 -10.82
N PHE A 23 -4.97 10.91 -9.62
CA PHE A 23 -5.35 9.55 -9.24
C PHE A 23 -6.84 9.29 -9.49
N GLN A 24 -7.69 10.26 -9.13
CA GLN A 24 -9.13 10.16 -9.33
C GLN A 24 -9.51 10.14 -10.81
N GLU A 25 -8.84 10.91 -11.64
CA GLU A 25 -9.09 10.92 -13.09
C GLU A 25 -8.68 9.58 -13.72
N ARG A 26 -7.54 9.03 -13.29
CA ARG A 26 -7.00 7.78 -13.82
C ARG A 26 -7.74 6.53 -13.34
N TRP A 27 -8.14 6.48 -12.06
CA TRP A 27 -8.65 5.29 -11.42
C TRP A 27 -10.10 5.39 -10.96
N GLY A 28 -10.72 6.56 -11.08
CA GLY A 28 -12.09 6.80 -10.64
C GLY A 28 -12.28 6.86 -9.12
N PHE A 29 -11.17 6.99 -8.34
CA PHE A 29 -11.18 6.97 -6.88
C PHE A 29 -10.74 8.29 -6.30
N ARG A 30 -11.45 8.76 -5.29
CA ARG A 30 -10.91 9.75 -4.37
C ARG A 30 -9.91 9.06 -3.45
N ALA A 31 -8.66 9.53 -3.47
CA ALA A 31 -7.56 8.89 -2.78
C ALA A 31 -6.95 9.77 -1.68
N GLY A 32 -6.67 9.18 -0.53
CA GLY A 32 -5.92 9.77 0.56
C GLY A 32 -4.55 9.13 0.76
N CYS A 33 -3.63 9.87 1.38
CA CYS A 33 -2.29 9.38 1.68
C CYS A 33 -1.88 9.70 3.11
N VAL A 34 -1.39 8.68 3.81
CA VAL A 34 -0.81 8.75 5.15
C VAL A 34 0.67 8.38 5.06
N ALA A 35 1.52 9.38 4.90
CA ALA A 35 2.97 9.22 4.80
C ALA A 35 3.69 10.37 5.51
N ALA A 36 4.84 10.08 6.13
CA ALA A 36 5.68 11.09 6.78
C ALA A 36 6.81 11.58 5.87
N GLY A 37 7.37 10.72 5.04
CA GLY A 37 8.48 11.05 4.15
C GLY A 37 8.09 12.06 3.06
N LYS A 38 8.87 13.13 2.91
CA LYS A 38 8.58 14.20 1.94
C LYS A 38 8.50 13.69 0.50
N LEU A 39 9.30 12.69 0.14
CA LEU A 39 9.27 12.07 -1.20
C LEU A 39 7.90 11.47 -1.50
N TYR A 40 7.40 10.61 -0.60
CA TYR A 40 6.11 9.93 -0.78
C TYR A 40 4.93 10.91 -0.77
N ARG A 41 4.99 11.90 0.12
CA ARG A 41 4.02 13.01 0.16
C ARG A 41 4.05 13.83 -1.14
N GLY A 42 5.24 14.07 -1.68
CA GLY A 42 5.41 14.76 -2.96
C GLY A 42 4.75 14.01 -4.12
N VAL A 43 5.00 12.70 -4.22
CA VAL A 43 4.37 11.84 -5.23
C VAL A 43 2.85 11.81 -5.06
N ALA A 44 2.34 11.64 -3.84
CA ALA A 44 0.91 11.66 -3.56
C ALA A 44 0.27 13.00 -3.97
N LYS A 45 0.94 14.12 -3.67
CA LYS A 45 0.49 15.45 -4.08
C LYS A 45 0.46 15.61 -5.61
N MET A 46 1.48 15.11 -6.31
CA MET A 46 1.51 15.11 -7.79
C MET A 46 0.36 14.31 -8.40
N LEU A 47 -0.06 13.25 -7.73
CA LEU A 47 -1.19 12.42 -8.12
C LEU A 47 -2.54 12.98 -7.67
N GLY A 48 -2.59 14.16 -7.03
CA GLY A 48 -3.83 14.76 -6.54
C GLY A 48 -4.48 14.01 -5.39
N MET A 49 -3.70 13.24 -4.61
CA MET A 49 -4.20 12.57 -3.40
C MET A 49 -4.28 13.54 -2.23
N ASP A 50 -5.30 13.38 -1.39
CA ASP A 50 -5.44 14.16 -0.16
C ASP A 50 -4.39 13.74 0.87
N LEU A 51 -3.59 14.69 1.33
CA LEU A 51 -2.53 14.48 2.32
C LEU A 51 -3.01 14.92 3.70
N ILE A 52 -2.81 14.07 4.69
CA ILE A 52 -3.06 14.45 6.08
C ILE A 52 -1.78 14.43 6.91
N ASP A 53 -1.73 15.31 7.90
CA ASP A 53 -0.69 15.30 8.92
C ASP A 53 -1.16 14.47 10.11
N VAL A 54 -0.30 13.56 10.55
CA VAL A 54 -0.57 12.66 11.67
C VAL A 54 0.47 12.91 12.75
N PRO A 55 0.08 13.41 13.92
CA PRO A 55 1.01 13.56 15.05
C PRO A 55 1.69 12.23 15.38
N GLY A 56 2.99 12.26 15.64
CA GLY A 56 3.79 11.06 15.90
C GLY A 56 4.15 10.24 14.67
N ALA A 57 3.62 10.58 13.47
CA ALA A 57 4.01 9.93 12.24
C ALA A 57 5.38 10.43 11.77
N THR A 58 6.37 9.57 11.80
CA THR A 58 7.72 9.82 11.30
C THR A 58 8.03 8.89 10.13
N GLY A 59 9.15 9.14 9.43
CA GLY A 59 9.73 8.21 8.45
C GLY A 59 10.75 7.25 9.07
N MET A 60 10.80 7.16 10.39
CA MET A 60 11.81 6.43 11.16
C MET A 60 11.19 5.20 11.85
N PRO A 61 12.00 4.29 12.40
CA PRO A 61 11.49 3.12 13.10
C PRO A 61 10.65 3.41 14.33
N ASP A 62 10.77 4.59 14.93
CA ASP A 62 9.99 5.04 16.10
C ASP A 62 8.60 5.58 15.78
N THR A 63 8.22 5.57 14.51
CA THR A 63 6.91 6.10 14.06
C THR A 63 5.74 5.48 14.84
N ASP A 64 4.73 6.29 15.16
CA ASP A 64 3.44 5.80 15.67
C ASP A 64 2.64 5.14 14.53
N ILE A 65 2.73 3.79 14.47
CA ILE A 65 2.04 2.99 13.45
C ILE A 65 0.53 3.01 13.69
N GLY A 66 0.10 2.90 14.94
CA GLY A 66 -1.31 2.92 15.31
C GLY A 66 -1.97 4.25 14.93
N ALA A 67 -1.30 5.39 15.16
CA ALA A 67 -1.81 6.70 14.74
C ALA A 67 -1.98 6.78 13.22
N LYS A 68 -1.04 6.24 12.43
CA LYS A 68 -1.17 6.16 10.98
C LYS A 68 -2.35 5.29 10.56
N LEU A 69 -2.52 4.14 11.20
CA LEU A 69 -3.62 3.22 10.90
C LEU A 69 -4.98 3.87 11.22
N ARG A 70 -5.12 4.47 12.40
CA ARG A 70 -6.33 5.20 12.79
C ARG A 70 -6.64 6.36 11.84
N ALA A 71 -5.61 7.07 11.39
CA ALA A 71 -5.77 8.15 10.41
C ALA A 71 -6.22 7.61 9.03
N SER A 72 -5.67 6.48 8.59
CA SER A 72 -6.09 5.80 7.37
C SER A 72 -7.55 5.38 7.43
N ARG A 73 -7.99 4.80 8.54
CA ARG A 73 -9.40 4.44 8.77
C ARG A 73 -10.34 5.65 8.73
N ARG A 74 -9.91 6.79 9.28
CA ARG A 74 -10.72 8.03 9.20
C ARG A 74 -10.85 8.51 7.76
N LEU A 75 -9.78 8.47 6.98
CA LEU A 75 -9.82 8.84 5.56
C LEU A 75 -10.78 7.94 4.75
N LEU A 76 -10.84 6.65 5.04
CA LEU A 76 -11.73 5.72 4.33
C LEU A 76 -13.23 6.04 4.50
N LYS A 77 -13.62 6.92 5.43
CA LYS A 77 -15.02 7.38 5.54
C LYS A 77 -15.45 8.25 4.35
N ASP A 78 -14.50 9.00 3.78
CA ASP A 78 -14.75 9.97 2.71
C ASP A 78 -13.94 9.68 1.44
N HIS A 79 -13.07 8.67 1.47
CA HIS A 79 -12.19 8.29 0.38
C HIS A 79 -12.41 6.82 -0.02
N ASP A 80 -12.22 6.55 -1.29
CA ASP A 80 -12.33 5.19 -1.84
C ASP A 80 -11.03 4.39 -1.69
N PHE A 81 -9.90 5.09 -1.61
CA PHE A 81 -8.57 4.49 -1.53
C PHE A 81 -7.70 5.27 -0.55
N VAL A 82 -6.95 4.55 0.28
CA VAL A 82 -5.95 5.15 1.17
C VAL A 82 -4.63 4.42 1.03
N PHE A 83 -3.59 5.18 0.72
CA PHE A 83 -2.21 4.72 0.72
C PHE A 83 -1.57 5.08 2.06
N MET A 84 -1.21 4.06 2.85
CA MET A 84 -0.46 4.21 4.10
C MET A 84 0.97 3.73 3.90
N HIS A 85 1.95 4.58 4.22
CA HIS A 85 3.37 4.28 4.03
C HIS A 85 4.12 4.15 5.37
N LEU A 86 4.87 3.06 5.49
CA LEU A 86 5.76 2.75 6.61
C LEU A 86 7.18 2.56 6.09
N LYS A 87 8.15 3.33 6.60
CA LYS A 87 9.55 3.29 6.12
C LYS A 87 10.52 2.64 7.12
N GLY A 88 10.05 2.31 8.32
CA GLY A 88 10.94 1.86 9.40
C GLY A 88 11.75 0.61 9.05
N THR A 89 11.18 -0.35 8.31
CA THR A 89 11.86 -1.56 7.86
C THR A 89 13.05 -1.27 6.95
N ASP A 90 12.89 -0.36 6.00
CA ASP A 90 13.96 0.08 5.09
C ASP A 90 15.11 0.76 5.86
N VAL A 91 14.77 1.62 6.81
CA VAL A 91 15.77 2.31 7.66
C VAL A 91 16.58 1.32 8.50
N CYS A 92 15.93 0.33 9.12
CA CYS A 92 16.61 -0.74 9.86
C CYS A 92 17.51 -1.54 8.93
N SER A 93 17.01 -1.90 7.76
CA SER A 93 17.77 -2.70 6.77
C SER A 93 19.04 -2.00 6.30
N HIS A 94 18.99 -0.71 5.98
CA HIS A 94 20.18 0.08 5.61
C HIS A 94 21.23 0.20 6.72
N LYS A 95 20.83 0.00 7.98
CA LYS A 95 21.73 -0.05 9.15
C LYS A 95 22.23 -1.46 9.46
N GLY A 96 21.79 -2.48 8.71
CA GLY A 96 22.07 -3.88 9.04
C GLY A 96 21.34 -4.38 10.31
N ASP A 97 20.36 -3.62 10.80
CA ASP A 97 19.63 -3.91 12.03
C ASP A 97 18.44 -4.86 11.77
N ALA A 98 18.72 -6.15 11.73
CA ALA A 98 17.73 -7.19 11.53
C ALA A 98 16.76 -7.31 12.73
N ILE A 99 17.25 -7.08 13.95
CA ILE A 99 16.44 -7.15 15.16
C ILE A 99 15.43 -5.99 15.19
N GLY A 100 15.90 -4.77 14.98
CA GLY A 100 15.02 -3.60 14.89
C GLY A 100 13.99 -3.71 13.75
N LYS A 101 14.36 -4.32 12.61
CA LYS A 101 13.43 -4.61 11.53
C LYS A 101 12.34 -5.58 11.97
N ALA A 102 12.69 -6.68 12.63
CA ALA A 102 11.74 -7.66 13.14
C ALA A 102 10.80 -7.04 14.19
N GLN A 103 11.34 -6.25 15.12
CA GLN A 103 10.55 -5.54 16.12
C GLN A 103 9.58 -4.53 15.49
N PHE A 104 10.01 -3.84 14.41
CA PHE A 104 9.13 -2.94 13.68
C PHE A 104 7.96 -3.68 13.02
N LEU A 105 8.25 -4.84 12.40
CA LEU A 105 7.21 -5.69 11.80
C LEU A 105 6.25 -6.23 12.86
N GLY A 106 6.76 -6.66 14.03
CA GLY A 106 5.91 -7.08 15.15
C GLY A 106 4.95 -5.98 15.61
N ARG A 107 5.44 -4.74 15.78
CA ARG A 107 4.56 -3.60 16.12
C ARG A 107 3.55 -3.28 15.02
N PHE A 108 3.89 -3.51 13.76
CA PHE A 108 2.95 -3.35 12.66
C PHE A 108 1.87 -4.43 12.73
N ASP A 109 2.25 -5.67 12.96
CA ASP A 109 1.31 -6.79 13.15
C ASP A 109 0.36 -6.53 14.34
N ASP A 110 0.89 -6.13 15.49
CA ASP A 110 0.10 -5.72 16.66
C ASP A 110 -0.92 -4.60 16.30
N SER A 111 -0.46 -3.61 15.51
CA SER A 111 -1.34 -2.51 15.09
C SER A 111 -2.44 -2.96 14.15
N LEU A 112 -2.22 -3.99 13.32
CA LEU A 112 -3.27 -4.57 12.49
C LEU A 112 -4.35 -5.24 13.34
N GLY A 113 -4.01 -5.75 14.52
CA GLY A 113 -4.97 -6.26 15.49
C GLY A 113 -5.96 -5.21 16.02
N GLU A 114 -5.68 -3.90 15.83
CA GLU A 114 -6.64 -2.81 16.13
C GLU A 114 -7.72 -2.63 15.05
N LEU A 115 -7.61 -3.32 13.91
CA LEU A 115 -8.67 -3.31 12.90
C LEU A 115 -9.88 -4.09 13.42
N ASP A 116 -11.07 -3.63 13.05
CA ASP A 116 -12.29 -4.36 13.36
C ASP A 116 -12.21 -5.78 12.76
N PRO A 117 -12.65 -6.83 13.46
CA PRO A 117 -12.53 -8.21 12.99
C PRO A 117 -13.16 -8.44 11.61
N ASP A 118 -14.17 -7.65 11.27
CA ASP A 118 -14.88 -7.70 9.99
C ASP A 118 -14.41 -6.61 9.01
N PHE A 119 -13.27 -5.93 9.27
CA PHE A 119 -12.77 -4.87 8.40
C PHE A 119 -12.67 -5.32 6.93
N THR A 120 -12.15 -6.51 6.69
CA THR A 120 -12.00 -7.06 5.34
C THR A 120 -13.29 -7.65 4.76
N SER A 121 -14.38 -7.69 5.54
CA SER A 121 -15.71 -8.06 5.01
C SER A 121 -16.31 -6.95 4.14
N THR A 122 -15.85 -5.72 4.30
CA THR A 122 -16.35 -4.55 3.57
C THR A 122 -15.27 -3.77 2.83
N ASN A 123 -14.00 -4.00 3.17
CA ASN A 123 -12.85 -3.31 2.60
C ASN A 123 -11.86 -4.29 1.98
N VAL A 124 -11.11 -3.82 1.00
CA VAL A 124 -9.94 -4.53 0.49
C VAL A 124 -8.70 -3.99 1.18
N LEU A 125 -7.96 -4.87 1.85
CA LEU A 125 -6.67 -4.59 2.46
C LEU A 125 -5.57 -5.21 1.60
N ALA A 126 -4.60 -4.40 1.18
CA ALA A 126 -3.38 -4.87 0.54
C ALA A 126 -2.16 -4.49 1.37
N ILE A 127 -1.24 -5.42 1.57
CA ILE A 127 0.04 -5.20 2.25
C ILE A 127 1.14 -5.67 1.31
N THR A 128 2.12 -4.80 1.05
CA THR A 128 3.27 -5.12 0.20
C THR A 128 4.46 -4.22 0.51
N GLY A 129 5.63 -4.55 -0.03
CA GLY A 129 6.80 -3.66 -0.09
C GLY A 129 6.94 -3.00 -1.46
N ASP A 130 7.73 -1.95 -1.53
CA ASP A 130 8.13 -1.29 -2.77
C ASP A 130 9.37 -1.98 -3.38
N HIS A 131 10.27 -2.48 -2.55
CA HIS A 131 11.46 -3.25 -2.91
C HIS A 131 11.98 -4.05 -1.72
N SER A 132 12.82 -5.03 -1.99
CA SER A 132 13.60 -5.73 -0.98
C SER A 132 14.80 -4.90 -0.53
N THR A 133 15.10 -4.94 0.77
CA THR A 133 16.31 -4.39 1.38
C THR A 133 16.82 -5.37 2.44
N PRO A 134 17.59 -6.40 2.06
CA PRO A 134 18.14 -7.37 3.03
C PRO A 134 19.11 -6.69 4.00
N CYS A 135 18.96 -6.95 5.30
CA CYS A 135 19.84 -6.39 6.33
C CYS A 135 21.29 -6.82 6.13
N SER A 136 21.52 -8.05 5.64
CA SER A 136 22.85 -8.59 5.36
C SER A 136 23.61 -7.83 4.27
N ARG A 137 22.90 -7.13 3.39
CA ARG A 137 23.46 -6.33 2.28
C ARG A 137 23.40 -4.84 2.55
N ALA A 138 22.56 -4.39 3.46
CA ALA A 138 22.28 -2.97 3.76
C ALA A 138 21.96 -2.12 2.52
N MET A 139 21.52 -2.75 1.44
CA MET A 139 21.23 -2.15 0.13
C MET A 139 19.98 -2.78 -0.47
N HIS A 140 19.34 -2.04 -1.38
CA HIS A 140 18.24 -2.58 -2.16
C HIS A 140 18.68 -3.76 -3.03
N SER A 141 17.79 -4.71 -3.23
CA SER A 141 18.03 -5.90 -4.04
C SER A 141 16.83 -6.20 -4.95
N GLY A 142 17.03 -7.08 -5.92
CA GLY A 142 16.06 -7.37 -6.97
C GLY A 142 15.10 -8.52 -6.65
N GLU A 143 15.10 -9.05 -5.42
CA GLU A 143 14.17 -10.10 -5.01
C GLU A 143 12.73 -9.57 -5.00
N PRO A 144 11.74 -10.39 -5.40
CA PRO A 144 10.34 -10.03 -5.28
C PRO A 144 9.94 -9.74 -3.84
N VAL A 145 9.02 -8.81 -3.66
CA VAL A 145 8.40 -8.54 -2.36
C VAL A 145 7.08 -9.30 -2.22
N GLN A 146 6.69 -9.56 -0.98
CA GLN A 146 5.41 -10.20 -0.69
C GLN A 146 4.26 -9.27 -1.03
N LEU A 147 3.16 -9.86 -1.49
CA LEU A 147 1.89 -9.19 -1.68
C LEU A 147 0.78 -10.02 -1.02
N MET A 148 0.08 -9.41 -0.07
CA MET A 148 -1.15 -9.94 0.50
C MET A 148 -2.31 -9.05 0.07
N ILE A 149 -3.40 -9.67 -0.36
CA ILE A 149 -4.67 -8.98 -0.61
C ILE A 149 -5.78 -9.75 0.09
N SER A 150 -6.54 -9.07 0.94
CA SER A 150 -7.68 -9.62 1.64
C SER A 150 -8.90 -8.73 1.42
N GLY A 151 -10.07 -9.32 1.26
CA GLY A 151 -11.29 -8.56 1.01
C GLY A 151 -12.52 -9.44 0.79
N PRO A 152 -13.72 -8.84 0.70
CA PRO A 152 -15.00 -9.56 0.72
C PRO A 152 -15.21 -10.49 -0.49
N TYR A 153 -14.48 -10.27 -1.56
CA TYR A 153 -14.62 -11.03 -2.82
C TYR A 153 -13.37 -11.84 -3.17
N ILE A 154 -12.45 -11.95 -2.23
CA ILE A 154 -11.20 -12.66 -2.43
C ILE A 154 -11.31 -14.02 -1.76
N ARG A 155 -11.03 -15.08 -2.51
CA ARG A 155 -10.92 -16.42 -1.95
C ARG A 155 -9.61 -16.52 -1.18
N ALA A 156 -9.66 -16.94 0.07
CA ALA A 156 -8.47 -17.31 0.81
C ALA A 156 -7.77 -18.50 0.13
N ASP A 157 -6.47 -18.43 0.02
CA ASP A 157 -5.62 -19.56 -0.37
C ASP A 157 -5.10 -20.30 0.87
N GLY A 158 -4.24 -21.28 0.68
CA GLY A 158 -3.67 -22.07 1.77
C GLY A 158 -2.50 -21.40 2.51
N VAL A 159 -2.18 -20.14 2.20
CA VAL A 159 -1.05 -19.42 2.80
C VAL A 159 -1.47 -18.82 4.14
N ALA A 160 -0.83 -19.27 5.22
CA ALA A 160 -1.16 -18.84 6.58
C ALA A 160 -0.16 -17.82 7.16
N ARG A 161 0.93 -17.49 6.44
CA ARG A 161 1.99 -16.61 6.94
C ARG A 161 2.38 -15.60 5.88
N PHE A 162 2.64 -14.37 6.31
CA PHE A 162 3.11 -13.29 5.43
C PHE A 162 4.64 -13.18 5.50
N ASP A 163 5.30 -14.07 4.79
CA ASP A 163 6.75 -14.10 4.61
C ASP A 163 7.11 -14.49 3.17
N GLU A 164 8.37 -14.32 2.78
CA GLU A 164 8.84 -14.53 1.40
C GLU A 164 8.62 -15.97 0.91
N LEU A 165 8.88 -16.97 1.77
CA LEU A 165 8.75 -18.37 1.38
C LEU A 165 7.29 -18.79 1.27
N SER A 166 6.47 -18.40 2.25
CA SER A 166 5.05 -18.70 2.26
C SER A 166 4.33 -18.03 1.08
N ALA A 167 4.67 -16.78 0.75
CA ALA A 167 4.09 -16.05 -0.36
C ALA A 167 4.35 -16.69 -1.73
N MET A 168 5.42 -17.48 -1.89
CA MET A 168 5.69 -18.23 -3.11
C MET A 168 4.61 -19.28 -3.44
N ALA A 169 3.89 -19.77 -2.44
CA ALA A 169 2.81 -20.73 -2.59
C ALA A 169 1.43 -20.05 -2.77
N GLY A 170 1.39 -18.72 -2.75
CA GLY A 170 0.15 -17.94 -2.87
C GLY A 170 -0.49 -18.02 -4.25
N SER A 171 -1.82 -17.93 -4.29
CA SER A 171 -2.61 -18.05 -5.51
C SER A 171 -2.47 -16.88 -6.49
N ILE A 172 -2.00 -15.70 -6.02
CA ILE A 172 -1.76 -14.52 -6.89
C ILE A 172 -0.59 -14.78 -7.85
N GLY A 173 0.40 -15.57 -7.42
CA GLY A 173 1.61 -15.79 -8.18
C GLY A 173 2.48 -14.52 -8.27
N ARG A 174 3.36 -14.48 -9.29
CA ARG A 174 4.27 -13.35 -9.49
C ARG A 174 3.65 -12.30 -10.42
N VAL A 175 3.49 -11.09 -9.91
CA VAL A 175 2.91 -9.95 -10.63
C VAL A 175 3.88 -8.79 -10.71
N LEU A 176 3.69 -7.88 -11.63
CA LEU A 176 4.46 -6.64 -11.72
C LEU A 176 3.81 -5.55 -10.86
N GLY A 177 4.60 -4.65 -10.29
CA GLY A 177 4.06 -3.55 -9.48
C GLY A 177 3.01 -2.69 -10.19
N ARG A 178 3.09 -2.56 -11.52
CA ARG A 178 2.09 -1.86 -12.33
C ARG A 178 0.72 -2.54 -12.36
N ASP A 179 0.67 -3.84 -12.04
CA ASP A 179 -0.56 -4.64 -12.07
C ASP A 179 -1.30 -4.59 -10.73
N LEU A 180 -0.69 -3.99 -9.69
CA LEU A 180 -1.29 -3.90 -8.35
C LEU A 180 -2.62 -3.15 -8.36
N MET A 181 -2.69 -1.97 -8.99
CA MET A 181 -3.94 -1.20 -9.04
C MET A 181 -5.05 -1.92 -9.80
N PRO A 182 -4.82 -2.51 -10.98
CA PRO A 182 -5.81 -3.40 -11.62
C PRO A 182 -6.30 -4.52 -10.71
N LEU A 183 -5.42 -5.20 -9.97
CA LEU A 183 -5.82 -6.25 -9.03
C LEU A 183 -6.69 -5.71 -7.90
N LEU A 184 -6.36 -4.55 -7.33
CA LEU A 184 -7.16 -3.92 -6.27
C LEU A 184 -8.52 -3.45 -6.77
N LEU A 185 -8.60 -2.94 -8.00
CA LEU A 185 -9.85 -2.58 -8.64
C LEU A 185 -10.76 -3.79 -8.80
N ASP A 186 -10.21 -4.90 -9.29
CA ASP A 186 -10.95 -6.14 -9.45
C ASP A 186 -11.39 -6.70 -8.09
N ALA A 187 -10.47 -6.81 -7.14
CA ALA A 187 -10.73 -7.26 -5.77
C ALA A 187 -11.83 -6.45 -5.06
N SER A 188 -11.95 -5.16 -5.39
CA SER A 188 -12.98 -4.26 -4.84
C SER A 188 -14.25 -4.18 -5.70
N ARG A 189 -14.33 -4.96 -6.79
CA ARG A 189 -15.41 -4.90 -7.78
C ARG A 189 -15.64 -3.50 -8.35
N ARG A 190 -14.54 -2.78 -8.58
CA ARG A 190 -14.52 -1.44 -9.18
C ARG A 190 -14.08 -1.49 -10.65
N THR A 191 -14.28 -2.60 -11.31
CA THR A 191 -14.04 -2.78 -12.75
C THR A 191 -15.36 -3.07 -13.47
N VAL A 192 -15.47 -2.64 -14.71
CA VAL A 192 -16.66 -2.90 -15.55
C VAL A 192 -16.52 -4.23 -16.28
N GLU A 193 -15.31 -4.57 -16.71
CA GLU A 193 -14.98 -5.81 -17.41
C GLU A 193 -13.59 -6.26 -16.99
N LEU A 194 -13.47 -7.30 -16.18
CA LEU A 194 -12.21 -8.00 -15.83
C LEU A 194 -10.96 -7.08 -15.76
N GLY A 195 -11.06 -5.96 -15.04
CA GLY A 195 -9.95 -5.02 -14.85
C GLY A 195 -9.72 -4.01 -15.97
N THR A 196 -10.50 -4.00 -17.03
CA THR A 196 -10.25 -3.14 -18.20
C THR A 196 -10.74 -1.70 -18.05
N ARG A 197 -11.80 -1.47 -17.26
CA ARG A 197 -12.41 -0.14 -17.09
C ARG A 197 -12.66 0.17 -15.63
N PRO A 198 -11.90 1.12 -15.06
CA PRO A 198 -12.17 1.58 -13.71
C PRO A 198 -13.53 2.28 -13.60
N THR A 199 -14.21 2.10 -12.48
CA THR A 199 -15.48 2.76 -12.18
C THR A 199 -15.46 3.32 -10.76
N PRO A 200 -16.00 4.55 -10.54
CA PRO A 200 -16.06 5.17 -9.23
C PRO A 200 -17.06 4.49 -8.26
N LYS A 201 -17.90 3.60 -8.78
CA LYS A 201 -18.92 2.90 -7.98
C LYS A 201 -18.60 1.41 -7.90
N ARG A 202 -18.85 0.80 -6.75
CA ARG A 202 -18.94 -0.67 -6.66
C ARG A 202 -20.07 -1.13 -7.57
N LEU A 203 -19.74 -2.00 -8.49
CA LEU A 203 -20.72 -2.66 -9.34
C LEU A 203 -20.71 -4.15 -9.00
N ASN A 204 -21.86 -4.65 -8.56
CA ASN A 204 -22.12 -6.07 -8.71
C ASN A 204 -22.38 -6.29 -10.19
N PHE A 205 -21.40 -6.81 -10.90
CA PHE A 205 -21.57 -7.14 -12.30
C PHE A 205 -22.55 -8.30 -12.42
N ILE A 206 -23.77 -7.97 -12.79
CA ILE A 206 -24.75 -8.95 -13.29
C ILE A 206 -24.84 -8.71 -14.78
N PRO A 207 -24.35 -9.60 -15.64
CA PRO A 207 -24.50 -9.46 -17.08
C PRO A 207 -25.98 -9.30 -17.43
N LYS A 208 -26.34 -8.20 -18.07
CA LYS A 208 -27.71 -8.03 -18.58
C LYS A 208 -27.94 -9.02 -19.72
N GLY A 209 -29.03 -9.75 -19.68
CA GLY A 209 -29.42 -10.65 -20.79
C GLY A 209 -28.90 -12.08 -20.69
N LEU A 210 -28.41 -12.51 -19.53
CA LEU A 210 -28.15 -13.94 -19.28
C LEU A 210 -29.45 -14.72 -19.45
N ARG A 211 -29.49 -15.59 -20.45
CA ARG A 211 -30.51 -16.62 -20.56
C ARG A 211 -30.04 -17.84 -19.76
N ALA A 212 -30.90 -18.42 -18.96
CA ALA A 212 -30.60 -19.69 -18.32
C ALA A 212 -30.23 -20.72 -19.40
N LEU A 213 -29.14 -21.42 -19.18
CA LEU A 213 -28.83 -22.58 -20.01
C LEU A 213 -29.99 -23.56 -19.86
N LYS A 214 -30.68 -23.87 -20.97
CA LYS A 214 -31.59 -24.99 -21.00
C LYS A 214 -30.72 -26.24 -21.03
N LEU A 215 -30.74 -27.00 -19.93
CA LEU A 215 -30.22 -28.37 -19.86
C LEU A 215 -31.08 -29.29 -20.71
#